data_ef6be70cb5082366a2e554adf2b404ff
#
_entry.id   ef6be70cb5082366a2e554adf2b404ff
#
_cell.length_a   1.000
_cell.length_b   1.000
_cell.length_c   1.000
_cell.angle_alpha   90.00
_cell.angle_beta   90.00
_cell.angle_gamma   90.00
#
_symmetry.space_group_name_H-M   'P 1'
#
loop_
_entity.id
_entity.type
_entity.pdbx_description
1 polymer ?
#
loop_
_entity_poly.entity_id
_entity_poly.type
_entity_poly.pdbx_seq_one_letter_code
_entity_poly.pdbx_strand_id
1 'polypeptide(L)'
;MKKYIYIYLFVYGALLVSCNLQNSTSIVDVKYEVNINPDESKTLNFSKTADFIKYVPLETTKEALIKHVEKMFITDSLIIIFDDMLSDIFLFDQEGKYINKCGRKGEGPGEHILFNDVSFDKSTNLVFAHEAIKRVMYIYNMSGDLIREIPTDHIWFRSFCKVDNGYWIYTGYNNDDTDNSLLKVDDDFAIIRGQFPQKVFFRTIIHSTFIQKENEKYFISPYDNIIYRIYNDSLAPYIRIDFGDKTLPYEKIATFSDEKEYNKLIEKNNYLGYLGDFLFYRDQLYFTFSSISENSLQYIACYDIELNKVNIYDGYSLY
;
A
#
# COMPACT_ATOMS: atom_id res chain seq x y z
N MET A 1 35.66 -58.79 22.45
CA MET A 1 34.61 -58.05 23.13
C MET A 1 34.83 -56.51 23.22
N LYS A 2 36.03 -55.96 23.01
CA LYS A 2 36.28 -54.51 23.13
C LYS A 2 35.93 -53.68 21.88
N LYS A 3 35.72 -54.31 20.70
CA LYS A 3 35.42 -53.59 19.45
C LYS A 3 33.95 -53.16 19.28
N TYR A 4 33.02 -53.79 19.96
CA TYR A 4 31.59 -53.50 19.82
C TYR A 4 31.06 -52.42 20.77
N ILE A 5 31.81 -52.13 21.83
CA ILE A 5 31.43 -51.07 22.80
C ILE A 5 31.58 -49.65 22.18
N TYR A 6 32.56 -49.47 21.29
CA TYR A 6 32.77 -48.17 20.64
C TYR A 6 31.70 -47.83 19.56
N ILE A 7 31.12 -48.87 18.94
CA ILE A 7 30.06 -48.67 17.94
C ILE A 7 28.74 -48.23 18.62
N TYR A 8 28.44 -48.78 19.80
CA TYR A 8 27.25 -48.40 20.56
C TYR A 8 27.35 -46.97 21.15
N LEU A 9 28.53 -46.54 21.55
CA LEU A 9 28.76 -45.16 22.04
C LEU A 9 28.66 -44.11 20.91
N PHE A 10 29.02 -44.50 19.67
CA PHE A 10 28.92 -43.59 18.53
C PHE A 10 27.47 -43.47 18.01
N VAL A 11 26.68 -44.54 18.09
CA VAL A 11 25.26 -44.51 17.73
C VAL A 11 24.42 -43.79 18.77
N TYR A 12 24.77 -43.86 20.08
CA TYR A 12 24.09 -43.13 21.14
C TYR A 12 24.43 -41.64 21.15
N GLY A 13 25.63 -41.28 20.74
CA GLY A 13 26.02 -39.87 20.55
C GLY A 13 25.36 -39.18 19.35
N ALA A 14 24.99 -39.93 18.29
CA ALA A 14 24.32 -39.40 17.12
C ALA A 14 22.79 -39.18 17.31
N LEU A 15 22.21 -39.81 18.35
CA LEU A 15 20.78 -39.64 18.67
C LEU A 15 20.48 -38.46 19.61
N LEU A 16 21.50 -37.78 20.17
CA LEU A 16 21.32 -36.62 21.04
C LEU A 16 21.51 -35.28 20.32
N VAL A 17 21.83 -35.29 19.03
CA VAL A 17 21.72 -34.11 18.17
C VAL A 17 20.34 -34.12 17.50
N SER A 18 19.28 -34.28 18.28
CA SER A 18 17.96 -33.80 17.90
C SER A 18 18.02 -32.31 17.99
N CYS A 19 18.34 -31.67 16.88
CA CYS A 19 18.14 -30.25 16.69
C CYS A 19 16.73 -29.89 17.17
N ASN A 20 16.63 -29.17 18.26
CA ASN A 20 15.54 -28.25 18.45
C ASN A 20 15.62 -27.28 17.27
N LEU A 21 14.93 -27.61 16.18
CA LEU A 21 14.37 -26.64 15.28
C LEU A 21 13.29 -25.92 16.08
N GLN A 22 13.71 -25.07 17.02
CA GLN A 22 12.91 -23.93 17.37
C GLN A 22 12.71 -23.22 16.04
N ASN A 23 11.48 -23.23 15.55
CA ASN A 23 11.00 -22.24 14.61
C ASN A 23 11.21 -20.88 15.28
N SER A 24 12.41 -20.33 15.16
CA SER A 24 12.63 -18.93 15.40
C SER A 24 11.90 -18.25 14.24
N THR A 25 10.66 -17.87 14.48
CA THR A 25 10.05 -16.78 13.75
C THR A 25 11.07 -15.66 13.75
N SER A 26 11.72 -15.45 12.62
CA SER A 26 12.65 -14.34 12.48
C SER A 26 11.81 -13.07 12.60
N ILE A 27 11.82 -12.48 13.79
CA ILE A 27 11.21 -11.16 14.00
C ILE A 27 11.91 -10.24 13.00
N VAL A 28 11.17 -9.78 12.01
CA VAL A 28 11.69 -8.82 11.03
C VAL A 28 12.06 -7.56 11.81
N ASP A 29 13.34 -7.20 11.80
CA ASP A 29 13.80 -5.98 12.45
C ASP A 29 13.24 -4.75 11.73
N VAL A 30 12.59 -3.85 12.47
CA VAL A 30 11.98 -2.62 11.98
C VAL A 30 12.57 -1.42 12.69
N LYS A 31 12.60 -0.27 12.03
CA LYS A 31 13.11 0.96 12.65
C LYS A 31 12.17 1.51 13.73
N TYR A 32 10.85 1.36 13.54
CA TYR A 32 9.83 1.83 14.46
C TYR A 32 8.77 0.77 14.67
N GLU A 33 8.25 0.70 15.88
CA GLU A 33 7.12 -0.18 16.24
C GLU A 33 6.02 0.66 16.85
N VAL A 34 4.81 0.58 16.24
CA VAL A 34 3.64 1.34 16.64
C VAL A 34 2.63 0.39 17.28
N ASN A 35 2.55 0.44 18.60
CA ASN A 35 1.61 -0.38 19.36
C ASN A 35 0.26 0.32 19.41
N ILE A 36 -0.78 -0.32 18.90
CA ILE A 36 -2.14 0.19 18.81
C ILE A 36 -3.04 -0.51 19.83
N ASN A 37 -3.58 0.28 20.75
CA ASN A 37 -4.62 -0.17 21.68
C ASN A 37 -5.92 0.63 21.41
N PRO A 38 -6.92 0.08 20.73
CA PRO A 38 -8.16 0.79 20.44
C PRO A 38 -8.94 1.24 21.67
N ASP A 39 -8.74 0.57 22.83
CA ASP A 39 -9.41 0.93 24.07
C ASP A 39 -8.90 2.27 24.65
N GLU A 40 -7.80 2.80 24.11
CA GLU A 40 -7.25 4.12 24.44
C GLU A 40 -7.72 5.22 23.47
N SER A 41 -8.65 4.92 22.58
CA SER A 41 -9.17 5.89 21.62
C SER A 41 -9.83 7.08 22.31
N LYS A 42 -9.76 8.23 21.63
CA LYS A 42 -10.31 9.51 22.09
C LYS A 42 -11.20 10.08 21.00
N THR A 43 -12.16 10.89 21.38
CA THR A 43 -12.93 11.66 20.40
C THR A 43 -12.02 12.66 19.69
N LEU A 44 -12.01 12.61 18.35
CA LEU A 44 -11.26 13.55 17.53
C LEU A 44 -11.83 14.96 17.66
N ASN A 45 -10.97 15.91 18.04
CA ASN A 45 -11.34 17.31 18.12
C ASN A 45 -10.43 18.13 17.19
N PHE A 46 -10.92 18.46 16.00
CA PHE A 46 -10.17 19.19 14.97
C PHE A 46 -9.62 20.54 15.46
N SER A 47 -10.33 21.23 16.35
CA SER A 47 -9.86 22.52 16.88
C SER A 47 -8.60 22.41 17.76
N LYS A 48 -8.26 21.20 18.19
CA LYS A 48 -7.03 20.92 18.94
C LYS A 48 -5.91 20.33 18.09
N THR A 49 -6.22 19.91 16.86
CA THR A 49 -5.28 19.24 15.97
C THR A 49 -4.86 20.08 14.78
N ALA A 50 -5.60 21.17 14.47
CA ALA A 50 -5.33 22.06 13.35
C ALA A 50 -5.29 23.53 13.81
N ASP A 51 -4.23 24.25 13.46
CA ASP A 51 -4.10 25.69 13.75
C ASP A 51 -5.03 26.51 12.87
N PHE A 52 -5.29 26.07 11.65
CA PHE A 52 -6.24 26.67 10.72
C PHE A 52 -6.81 25.64 9.74
N ILE A 53 -7.98 25.94 9.17
CA ILE A 53 -8.60 25.16 8.10
C ILE A 53 -8.82 26.10 6.92
N LYS A 54 -8.32 25.69 5.75
CA LYS A 54 -8.56 26.38 4.47
C LYS A 54 -9.50 25.52 3.62
N TYR A 55 -10.58 26.12 3.15
CA TYR A 55 -11.46 25.50 2.15
C TYR A 55 -11.06 26.01 0.77
N VAL A 56 -10.81 25.08 -0.16
CA VAL A 56 -10.55 25.38 -1.56
C VAL A 56 -11.70 24.81 -2.38
N PRO A 57 -12.68 25.66 -2.77
CA PRO A 57 -13.79 25.20 -3.61
C PRO A 57 -13.26 24.89 -5.02
N LEU A 58 -13.50 23.68 -5.48
CA LEU A 58 -13.13 23.29 -6.84
C LEU A 58 -14.17 23.78 -7.84
N GLU A 59 -13.71 24.39 -8.93
CA GLU A 59 -14.58 24.86 -10.00
C GLU A 59 -15.31 23.67 -10.64
N THR A 60 -16.64 23.78 -10.69
CA THR A 60 -17.51 22.76 -11.26
C THR A 60 -18.03 23.23 -12.62
N THR A 61 -17.56 22.62 -13.69
CA THR A 61 -17.99 22.85 -15.06
C THR A 61 -18.49 21.54 -15.69
N LYS A 62 -18.94 21.58 -16.92
CA LYS A 62 -19.28 20.36 -17.67
C LYS A 62 -18.06 19.47 -17.89
N GLU A 63 -16.89 20.07 -18.01
CA GLU A 63 -15.60 19.42 -18.23
C GLU A 63 -14.95 18.94 -16.92
N ALA A 64 -15.28 19.59 -15.78
CA ALA A 64 -14.71 19.35 -14.47
C ALA A 64 -15.79 18.97 -13.45
N LEU A 65 -16.52 17.90 -13.71
CA LEU A 65 -17.49 17.32 -12.77
C LEU A 65 -16.87 16.10 -12.11
N ILE A 66 -16.42 16.23 -10.87
CA ILE A 66 -15.84 15.14 -10.08
C ILE A 66 -16.98 14.31 -9.47
N LYS A 67 -16.89 12.99 -9.57
CA LYS A 67 -17.80 12.02 -8.93
C LYS A 67 -17.20 11.39 -7.69
N HIS A 68 -15.92 11.03 -7.76
CA HIS A 68 -15.20 10.40 -6.68
C HIS A 68 -13.75 10.89 -6.67
N VAL A 69 -13.15 11.00 -5.49
CA VAL A 69 -11.74 11.33 -5.34
C VAL A 69 -11.02 10.07 -4.84
N GLU A 70 -10.43 9.32 -5.76
CA GLU A 70 -9.63 8.14 -5.41
C GLU A 70 -8.23 8.55 -4.95
N LYS A 71 -7.60 9.49 -5.67
CA LYS A 71 -6.29 10.04 -5.30
C LYS A 71 -6.23 11.54 -5.52
N MET A 72 -5.53 12.21 -4.62
CA MET A 72 -5.27 13.63 -4.72
C MET A 72 -3.79 13.91 -4.46
N PHE A 73 -3.17 14.70 -5.35
CA PHE A 73 -1.81 15.19 -5.17
C PHE A 73 -1.82 16.71 -5.13
N ILE A 74 -1.26 17.28 -4.07
CA ILE A 74 -1.10 18.72 -3.92
C ILE A 74 0.35 19.05 -4.18
N THR A 75 0.60 19.87 -5.20
CA THR A 75 1.93 20.36 -5.59
C THR A 75 2.05 21.84 -5.23
N ASP A 76 3.18 22.47 -5.53
CA ASP A 76 3.37 23.89 -5.30
C ASP A 76 2.48 24.77 -6.21
N SER A 77 1.98 24.24 -7.32
CA SER A 77 1.21 24.98 -8.32
C SER A 77 -0.15 24.39 -8.66
N LEU A 78 -0.35 23.08 -8.45
CA LEU A 78 -1.55 22.37 -8.86
C LEU A 78 -2.13 21.49 -7.76
N ILE A 79 -3.44 21.27 -7.87
CA ILE A 79 -4.19 20.19 -7.24
C ILE A 79 -4.53 19.22 -8.36
N ILE A 80 -4.03 17.98 -8.26
CA ILE A 80 -4.25 16.89 -9.22
C ILE A 80 -5.23 15.93 -8.59
N ILE A 81 -6.34 15.63 -9.24
CA ILE A 81 -7.37 14.71 -8.71
C ILE A 81 -7.60 13.60 -9.71
N PHE A 82 -7.44 12.37 -9.26
CA PHE A 82 -7.85 11.19 -9.98
C PHE A 82 -9.23 10.75 -9.51
N ASP A 83 -10.17 10.71 -10.46
CA ASP A 83 -11.52 10.19 -10.29
C ASP A 83 -11.59 8.83 -10.99
N ASP A 84 -11.59 7.75 -10.20
CA ASP A 84 -11.63 6.38 -10.70
C ASP A 84 -12.99 6.01 -11.33
N MET A 85 -14.09 6.57 -10.80
CA MET A 85 -15.43 6.36 -11.36
C MET A 85 -15.60 6.98 -12.74
N LEU A 86 -14.96 8.10 -12.98
CA LEU A 86 -14.91 8.73 -14.30
C LEU A 86 -13.69 8.32 -15.09
N SER A 87 -12.67 7.73 -14.46
CA SER A 87 -11.37 7.51 -15.08
C SER A 87 -10.80 8.79 -15.72
N ASP A 88 -10.85 9.88 -14.98
CA ASP A 88 -10.35 11.17 -15.40
C ASP A 88 -9.31 11.68 -14.38
N ILE A 89 -8.30 12.39 -14.87
CA ILE A 89 -7.31 13.06 -14.04
C ILE A 89 -7.48 14.56 -14.25
N PHE A 90 -8.01 15.24 -13.24
CA PHE A 90 -8.29 16.67 -13.30
C PHE A 90 -7.12 17.47 -12.75
N LEU A 91 -6.84 18.60 -13.39
CA LEU A 91 -5.83 19.57 -12.98
C LEU A 91 -6.51 20.88 -12.58
N PHE A 92 -6.28 21.33 -11.34
CA PHE A 92 -6.76 22.60 -10.82
C PHE A 92 -5.57 23.43 -10.33
N ASP A 93 -5.72 24.76 -10.32
CA ASP A 93 -4.76 25.62 -9.63
C ASP A 93 -4.96 25.57 -8.11
N GLN A 94 -4.13 26.30 -7.36
CA GLN A 94 -4.16 26.34 -5.89
C GLN A 94 -5.42 27.03 -5.31
N GLU A 95 -6.15 27.74 -6.10
CA GLU A 95 -7.42 28.38 -5.80
C GLU A 95 -8.62 27.52 -6.16
N GLY A 96 -8.39 26.35 -6.78
CA GLY A 96 -9.41 25.40 -7.20
C GLY A 96 -10.03 25.68 -8.55
N LYS A 97 -9.45 26.57 -9.35
CA LYS A 97 -9.91 26.85 -10.72
C LYS A 97 -9.46 25.70 -11.64
N TYR A 98 -10.39 25.20 -12.44
CA TYR A 98 -10.10 24.16 -13.42
C TYR A 98 -9.13 24.63 -14.51
N ILE A 99 -8.11 23.83 -14.79
CA ILE A 99 -7.12 24.11 -15.83
C ILE A 99 -7.33 23.18 -17.01
N ASN A 100 -7.25 21.86 -16.79
CA ASN A 100 -7.31 20.85 -17.85
C ASN A 100 -7.50 19.43 -17.27
N LYS A 101 -7.54 18.44 -18.15
CA LYS A 101 -7.43 16.99 -17.84
C LYS A 101 -6.19 16.39 -18.46
N CYS A 102 -5.68 15.31 -17.88
CA CYS A 102 -4.67 14.48 -18.53
C CYS A 102 -5.33 13.54 -19.55
N GLY A 103 -4.95 13.68 -20.80
CA GLY A 103 -5.40 12.83 -21.89
C GLY A 103 -6.88 13.00 -22.27
N ARG A 104 -7.37 12.11 -23.10
CA ARG A 104 -8.76 12.05 -23.55
C ARG A 104 -9.26 10.59 -23.54
N LYS A 105 -10.55 10.43 -23.30
CA LYS A 105 -11.20 9.13 -23.40
C LYS A 105 -11.45 8.73 -24.84
N GLY A 106 -11.17 7.46 -25.13
CA GLY A 106 -11.39 6.86 -26.44
C GLY A 106 -10.53 5.64 -26.66
N GLU A 107 -10.61 5.09 -27.86
CA GLU A 107 -9.87 3.89 -28.26
C GLU A 107 -8.71 4.20 -29.22
N GLY A 108 -8.58 5.46 -29.63
CA GLY A 108 -7.53 5.92 -30.55
C GLY A 108 -6.14 5.98 -29.89
N PRO A 109 -5.09 6.24 -30.68
CA PRO A 109 -3.74 6.49 -30.16
C PRO A 109 -3.74 7.68 -29.20
N GLY A 110 -3.08 7.54 -28.05
CA GLY A 110 -3.04 8.58 -27.02
C GLY A 110 -4.32 8.73 -26.19
N GLU A 111 -5.36 7.96 -26.51
CA GLU A 111 -6.61 7.96 -25.77
C GLU A 111 -6.67 6.79 -24.79
N HIS A 112 -7.36 6.97 -23.67
CA HIS A 112 -7.53 5.94 -22.64
C HIS A 112 -8.99 5.53 -22.47
N ILE A 113 -9.20 4.30 -21.98
CA ILE A 113 -10.54 3.78 -21.65
C ILE A 113 -10.75 3.86 -20.14
N LEU A 114 -9.85 3.23 -19.37
CA LEU A 114 -10.00 3.08 -17.92
C LEU A 114 -8.65 3.11 -17.21
N PHE A 115 -8.32 4.20 -16.54
CA PHE A 115 -7.20 4.22 -15.61
C PHE A 115 -7.54 3.41 -14.36
N ASN A 116 -6.63 2.53 -13.95
CA ASN A 116 -6.76 1.77 -12.71
C ASN A 116 -5.87 2.29 -11.59
N ASP A 117 -4.82 3.03 -11.94
CA ASP A 117 -3.96 3.69 -10.96
C ASP A 117 -3.25 4.91 -11.53
N VAL A 118 -3.00 5.90 -10.66
CA VAL A 118 -2.33 7.15 -10.98
C VAL A 118 -1.29 7.45 -9.91
N SER A 119 -0.15 7.98 -10.33
CA SER A 119 0.92 8.46 -9.46
C SER A 119 1.48 9.77 -9.97
N PHE A 120 1.93 10.63 -9.07
CA PHE A 120 2.64 11.86 -9.39
C PHE A 120 4.08 11.75 -8.90
N ASP A 121 5.04 12.02 -9.77
CA ASP A 121 6.44 12.10 -9.38
C ASP A 121 6.89 13.55 -9.28
N LYS A 122 7.11 14.00 -8.03
CA LYS A 122 7.51 15.36 -7.72
C LYS A 122 8.88 15.74 -8.31
N SER A 123 9.78 14.76 -8.49
CA SER A 123 11.13 15.01 -8.98
C SER A 123 11.15 15.38 -10.46
N THR A 124 10.25 14.82 -11.25
CA THR A 124 10.13 15.06 -12.70
C THR A 124 8.96 15.97 -13.05
N ASN A 125 8.06 16.26 -12.10
CA ASN A 125 6.79 16.94 -12.34
C ASN A 125 5.94 16.25 -13.44
N LEU A 126 5.88 14.93 -13.40
CA LEU A 126 5.11 14.14 -14.34
C LEU A 126 4.01 13.35 -13.63
N VAL A 127 2.88 13.21 -14.32
CA VAL A 127 1.76 12.35 -13.92
C VAL A 127 1.86 11.06 -14.70
N PHE A 128 1.84 9.95 -13.97
CA PHE A 128 1.85 8.59 -14.51
C PHE A 128 0.48 7.99 -14.30
N ALA A 129 -0.09 7.39 -15.34
CA ALA A 129 -1.40 6.76 -15.29
C ALA A 129 -1.37 5.41 -15.98
N HIS A 130 -1.71 4.35 -15.27
CA HIS A 130 -1.77 3.01 -15.83
C HIS A 130 -3.19 2.66 -16.26
N GLU A 131 -3.30 2.13 -17.45
CA GLU A 131 -4.53 1.59 -17.98
C GLU A 131 -4.47 0.07 -18.09
N ALA A 132 -5.34 -0.61 -17.34
CA ALA A 132 -5.32 -2.07 -17.26
C ALA A 132 -5.89 -2.76 -18.50
N ILE A 133 -6.82 -2.12 -19.26
CA ILE A 133 -7.48 -2.73 -20.42
C ILE A 133 -6.53 -2.77 -21.62
N LYS A 134 -5.97 -1.63 -21.99
CA LYS A 134 -4.96 -1.55 -23.07
C LYS A 134 -3.57 -1.99 -22.62
N ARG A 135 -3.37 -2.15 -21.31
CA ARG A 135 -2.06 -2.46 -20.71
C ARG A 135 -0.98 -1.47 -21.14
N VAL A 136 -1.23 -0.19 -20.83
CA VAL A 136 -0.35 0.91 -21.19
C VAL A 136 -0.13 1.82 -20.00
N MET A 137 1.09 2.25 -19.78
CA MET A 137 1.45 3.36 -18.91
C MET A 137 1.49 4.63 -19.71
N TYR A 138 0.66 5.60 -19.38
CA TYR A 138 0.64 6.95 -19.93
C TYR A 138 1.42 7.90 -19.03
N ILE A 139 2.18 8.79 -19.64
CA ILE A 139 2.96 9.81 -18.93
C ILE A 139 2.53 11.19 -19.44
N TYR A 140 2.09 12.05 -18.53
CA TYR A 140 1.60 13.38 -18.83
C TYR A 140 2.44 14.44 -18.13
N ASN A 141 2.55 15.63 -18.75
CA ASN A 141 3.10 16.82 -18.11
C ASN A 141 2.05 17.52 -17.23
N MET A 142 2.46 18.60 -16.56
CA MET A 142 1.60 19.41 -15.69
C MET A 142 0.53 20.25 -16.44
N SER A 143 0.57 20.29 -17.78
CA SER A 143 -0.48 20.86 -18.61
C SER A 143 -1.53 19.84 -19.05
N GLY A 144 -1.32 18.55 -18.74
CA GLY A 144 -2.17 17.45 -19.16
C GLY A 144 -1.84 16.86 -20.54
N ASP A 145 -0.74 17.32 -21.16
CA ASP A 145 -0.31 16.81 -22.47
C ASP A 145 0.38 15.46 -22.32
N LEU A 146 0.07 14.52 -23.23
CA LEU A 146 0.72 13.23 -23.29
C LEU A 146 2.17 13.37 -23.76
N ILE A 147 3.10 12.85 -22.96
CA ILE A 147 4.55 12.85 -23.24
C ILE A 147 4.97 11.50 -23.82
N ARG A 148 4.48 10.41 -23.23
CA ARG A 148 4.91 9.05 -23.62
C ARG A 148 3.84 8.02 -23.29
N GLU A 149 3.77 6.96 -24.12
CA GLU A 149 3.08 5.70 -23.84
C GLU A 149 4.11 4.58 -23.72
N ILE A 150 3.94 3.69 -22.73
CA ILE A 150 4.82 2.53 -22.55
C ILE A 150 3.93 1.30 -22.45
N PRO A 151 4.05 0.30 -23.34
CA PRO A 151 3.31 -0.94 -23.25
C PRO A 151 3.65 -1.71 -21.96
N THR A 152 2.63 -2.27 -21.29
CA THR A 152 2.75 -3.13 -20.11
C THR A 152 2.02 -4.46 -20.34
N ASP A 153 1.89 -4.88 -21.58
CA ASP A 153 1.04 -5.97 -22.06
C ASP A 153 1.44 -7.35 -21.53
N HIS A 154 2.66 -7.51 -21.07
CA HIS A 154 3.18 -8.75 -20.49
C HIS A 154 2.91 -8.90 -18.99
N ILE A 155 2.37 -7.85 -18.31
CA ILE A 155 2.09 -7.93 -16.89
C ILE A 155 0.90 -7.06 -16.47
N TRP A 156 0.00 -7.65 -15.68
CA TRP A 156 -1.08 -6.92 -15.04
C TRP A 156 -0.70 -6.51 -13.61
N PHE A 157 -1.05 -5.30 -13.20
CA PHE A 157 -0.84 -4.83 -11.83
C PHE A 157 -1.94 -3.85 -11.39
N ARG A 158 -2.13 -3.75 -10.09
CA ARG A 158 -3.17 -2.92 -9.47
C ARG A 158 -2.69 -1.51 -9.21
N SER A 159 -1.46 -1.38 -8.73
CA SER A 159 -0.88 -0.10 -8.35
C SER A 159 0.62 -0.09 -8.59
N PHE A 160 1.19 1.10 -8.64
CA PHE A 160 2.61 1.27 -8.93
C PHE A 160 3.20 2.48 -8.22
N CYS A 161 4.53 2.49 -8.12
CA CYS A 161 5.32 3.60 -7.63
C CYS A 161 6.52 3.81 -8.56
N LYS A 162 6.64 5.01 -9.16
CA LYS A 162 7.81 5.38 -9.95
C LYS A 162 9.03 5.55 -9.04
N VAL A 163 10.17 4.99 -9.43
CA VAL A 163 11.49 5.20 -8.81
C VAL A 163 12.47 5.59 -9.90
N ASP A 164 13.71 6.00 -9.56
CA ASP A 164 14.66 6.54 -10.55
C ASP A 164 14.88 5.59 -11.73
N ASN A 165 15.03 4.28 -11.45
CA ASN A 165 15.29 3.24 -12.44
C ASN A 165 14.07 2.32 -12.61
N GLY A 166 12.96 2.81 -13.16
CA GLY A 166 11.75 2.01 -13.41
C GLY A 166 10.68 2.16 -12.35
N TYR A 167 10.02 1.05 -12.00
CA TYR A 167 8.86 1.07 -11.12
C TYR A 167 8.88 -0.09 -10.13
N TRP A 168 8.27 0.11 -8.98
CA TRP A 168 7.72 -0.95 -8.16
C TRP A 168 6.24 -1.08 -8.49
N ILE A 169 5.80 -2.30 -8.80
CA ILE A 169 4.41 -2.59 -9.15
C ILE A 169 3.83 -3.64 -8.22
N TYR A 170 2.61 -3.41 -7.75
CA TYR A 170 1.86 -4.36 -6.94
C TYR A 170 0.83 -5.08 -7.80
N THR A 171 1.01 -6.38 -7.96
CA THR A 171 0.17 -7.22 -8.82
C THR A 171 -1.09 -7.73 -8.12
N GLY A 172 -1.18 -7.50 -6.80
CA GLY A 172 -2.26 -8.04 -6.00
C GLY A 172 -2.07 -9.52 -5.67
N TYR A 173 -3.18 -10.22 -5.55
CA TYR A 173 -3.22 -11.65 -5.35
C TYR A 173 -3.90 -12.31 -6.57
N ASN A 174 -3.60 -13.59 -6.80
CA ASN A 174 -4.18 -14.38 -7.90
C ASN A 174 -3.90 -13.77 -9.28
N ASN A 175 -2.64 -13.48 -9.55
CA ASN A 175 -2.17 -12.99 -10.83
C ASN A 175 -1.39 -14.11 -11.53
N ASP A 176 -1.90 -14.56 -12.69
CA ASP A 176 -1.31 -15.66 -13.46
C ASP A 176 0.01 -15.28 -14.15
N ASP A 177 0.31 -13.98 -14.26
CA ASP A 177 1.52 -13.49 -14.93
C ASP A 177 2.79 -13.65 -14.06
N THR A 178 2.66 -13.89 -12.74
CA THR A 178 3.80 -13.94 -11.80
C THR A 178 3.48 -14.67 -10.50
N ASP A 179 4.51 -15.25 -9.88
CA ASP A 179 4.42 -15.88 -8.55
C ASP A 179 4.60 -14.89 -7.39
N ASN A 180 4.85 -13.61 -7.67
CA ASN A 180 5.11 -12.58 -6.67
C ASN A 180 4.07 -11.45 -6.74
N SER A 181 3.66 -10.97 -5.57
CA SER A 181 2.69 -9.87 -5.46
C SER A 181 3.31 -8.48 -5.60
N LEU A 182 4.62 -8.35 -5.42
CA LEU A 182 5.35 -7.10 -5.61
C LEU A 182 6.54 -7.34 -6.54
N LEU A 183 6.64 -6.54 -7.61
CA LEU A 183 7.71 -6.64 -8.59
C LEU A 183 8.45 -5.31 -8.74
N LYS A 184 9.77 -5.40 -8.91
CA LYS A 184 10.58 -4.33 -9.45
C LYS A 184 10.73 -4.54 -10.95
N VAL A 185 10.35 -3.53 -11.73
CA VAL A 185 10.50 -3.50 -13.18
C VAL A 185 11.35 -2.30 -13.60
N ASP A 186 11.97 -2.36 -14.77
CA ASP A 186 12.67 -1.24 -15.37
C ASP A 186 11.72 -0.22 -16.04
N ASP A 187 12.26 0.78 -16.74
CA ASP A 187 11.48 1.82 -17.40
C ASP A 187 10.67 1.32 -18.62
N ASP A 188 10.96 0.14 -19.13
CA ASP A 188 10.22 -0.53 -20.20
C ASP A 188 9.41 -1.73 -19.68
N PHE A 189 9.19 -1.81 -18.36
CA PHE A 189 8.44 -2.83 -17.63
C PHE A 189 9.02 -4.24 -17.68
N ALA A 190 10.31 -4.44 -18.05
CA ALA A 190 10.95 -5.73 -17.89
C ALA A 190 11.17 -6.07 -16.41
N ILE A 191 10.81 -7.29 -15.99
CA ILE A 191 10.88 -7.72 -14.60
C ILE A 191 12.36 -7.88 -14.19
N ILE A 192 12.76 -7.16 -13.14
CA ILE A 192 14.10 -7.24 -12.53
C ILE A 192 14.10 -8.24 -11.36
N ARG A 193 13.08 -8.17 -10.50
CA ARG A 193 12.92 -9.07 -9.33
C ARG A 193 11.49 -9.11 -8.84
N GLY A 194 11.17 -10.19 -8.11
CA GLY A 194 9.91 -10.32 -7.37
C GLY A 194 10.14 -10.42 -5.86
N GLN A 195 9.14 -9.98 -5.10
CA GLN A 195 9.08 -10.10 -3.64
C GLN A 195 7.65 -10.41 -3.21
N PHE A 196 7.49 -10.95 -2.01
CA PHE A 196 6.22 -11.38 -1.44
C PHE A 196 5.49 -12.39 -2.34
N PRO A 197 5.75 -13.70 -2.15
CA PRO A 197 5.04 -14.75 -2.87
C PRO A 197 3.54 -14.54 -2.80
N GLN A 198 2.85 -14.71 -3.90
CA GLN A 198 1.40 -14.57 -3.96
C GLN A 198 0.71 -15.54 -3.01
N LYS A 199 -0.28 -15.03 -2.29
CA LYS A 199 -1.12 -15.80 -1.38
C LYS A 199 -2.56 -15.69 -1.84
N VAL A 200 -3.06 -16.74 -2.46
CA VAL A 200 -4.35 -16.82 -3.16
C VAL A 200 -5.55 -16.41 -2.30
N PHE A 201 -5.46 -16.50 -0.97
CA PHE A 201 -6.59 -16.32 -0.06
C PHE A 201 -6.66 -14.97 0.63
N PHE A 202 -5.71 -14.09 0.32
CA PHE A 202 -5.59 -12.84 1.05
C PHE A 202 -6.34 -11.71 0.33
N ARG A 203 -7.61 -11.54 0.65
CA ARG A 203 -8.38 -10.37 0.23
C ARG A 203 -8.16 -9.23 1.22
N THR A 204 -7.07 -8.52 1.11
CA THR A 204 -6.96 -7.22 1.76
C THR A 204 -7.34 -6.13 0.77
N ILE A 205 -8.32 -5.35 1.15
CA ILE A 205 -8.65 -4.11 0.47
C ILE A 205 -7.73 -3.05 1.09
N ILE A 206 -6.52 -2.91 0.57
CA ILE A 206 -5.71 -1.74 0.84
C ILE A 206 -5.94 -0.78 -0.32
N HIS A 207 -6.55 0.35 -0.05
CA HIS A 207 -6.82 1.37 -1.06
C HIS A 207 -5.53 1.98 -1.59
N SER A 208 -4.53 2.18 -0.75
CA SER A 208 -3.25 2.76 -1.12
C SER A 208 -2.09 1.87 -0.71
N THR A 209 -1.53 1.08 -1.65
CA THR A 209 -0.36 0.23 -1.39
C THR A 209 0.96 1.00 -1.43
N PHE A 210 0.99 2.14 -2.11
CA PHE A 210 2.15 3.01 -2.18
C PHE A 210 1.81 4.39 -1.66
N ILE A 211 2.68 4.93 -0.80
CA ILE A 211 2.58 6.29 -0.27
C ILE A 211 3.90 7.02 -0.44
N GLN A 212 3.82 8.33 -0.51
CA GLN A 212 4.98 9.20 -0.68
C GLN A 212 5.02 10.27 0.42
N LYS A 213 6.21 10.48 0.98
CA LYS A 213 6.55 11.60 1.85
C LYS A 213 7.70 12.35 1.19
N GLU A 214 7.45 13.53 0.65
CA GLU A 214 8.44 14.29 -0.11
C GLU A 214 9.08 13.45 -1.25
N ASN A 215 10.37 13.10 -1.14
CA ASN A 215 11.08 12.23 -2.07
C ASN A 215 11.17 10.77 -1.57
N GLU A 216 10.70 10.49 -0.37
CA GLU A 216 10.69 9.15 0.19
C GLU A 216 9.42 8.40 -0.24
N LYS A 217 9.57 7.14 -0.57
CA LYS A 217 8.49 6.27 -1.06
C LYS A 217 8.38 5.05 -0.18
N TYR A 218 7.15 4.60 0.04
CA TYR A 218 6.86 3.50 0.95
C TYR A 218 5.86 2.54 0.33
N PHE A 219 6.02 1.27 0.65
CA PHE A 219 5.08 0.21 0.33
C PHE A 219 4.43 -0.29 1.61
N ILE A 220 3.11 -0.38 1.61
CA ILE A 220 2.35 -0.95 2.72
C ILE A 220 2.06 -2.40 2.36
N SER A 221 2.67 -3.30 3.10
CA SER A 221 2.44 -4.71 2.89
C SER A 221 1.07 -5.12 3.42
N PRO A 222 0.25 -5.76 2.59
CA PRO A 222 -1.02 -6.32 3.07
C PRO A 222 -0.83 -7.62 3.85
N TYR A 223 0.40 -8.13 3.99
CA TYR A 223 0.68 -9.48 4.46
C TYR A 223 1.31 -9.56 5.85
N ASP A 224 1.75 -8.43 6.43
CA ASP A 224 2.52 -8.45 7.68
C ASP A 224 2.38 -7.18 8.54
N ASN A 225 1.48 -6.26 8.20
CA ASN A 225 1.33 -4.93 8.85
C ASN A 225 2.64 -4.12 8.91
N ILE A 226 3.55 -4.34 7.95
CA ILE A 226 4.80 -3.59 7.87
C ILE A 226 4.72 -2.59 6.73
N ILE A 227 5.13 -1.36 7.04
CA ILE A 227 5.41 -0.33 6.05
C ILE A 227 6.88 -0.44 5.69
N TYR A 228 7.16 -0.71 4.43
CA TYR A 228 8.52 -0.80 3.90
C TYR A 228 8.92 0.51 3.25
N ARG A 229 10.12 0.99 3.55
CA ARG A 229 10.73 2.09 2.82
C ARG A 229 11.28 1.57 1.50
N ILE A 230 10.94 2.25 0.40
CA ILE A 230 11.37 1.91 -0.94
C ILE A 230 12.67 2.62 -1.25
N TYR A 231 13.63 1.86 -1.74
CA TYR A 231 14.82 2.33 -2.44
C TYR A 231 14.70 1.96 -3.92
N ASN A 232 15.61 2.45 -4.77
CA ASN A 232 15.53 2.15 -6.20
C ASN A 232 15.36 0.67 -6.48
N ASP A 233 16.20 -0.18 -5.89
CA ASP A 233 16.23 -1.62 -6.16
C ASP A 233 15.94 -2.50 -4.95
N SER A 234 15.51 -1.94 -3.82
CA SER A 234 15.27 -2.70 -2.59
C SER A 234 14.19 -2.09 -1.72
N LEU A 235 13.71 -2.90 -0.78
CA LEU A 235 12.82 -2.47 0.30
C LEU A 235 13.50 -2.77 1.63
N ALA A 236 13.30 -1.88 2.60
CA ALA A 236 13.68 -2.14 3.99
C ALA A 236 12.45 -2.01 4.88
N PRO A 237 12.24 -2.94 5.82
CA PRO A 237 11.22 -2.81 6.85
C PRO A 237 11.44 -1.49 7.61
N TYR A 238 10.37 -0.72 7.79
CA TYR A 238 10.50 0.63 8.36
C TYR A 238 9.62 0.83 9.60
N ILE A 239 8.31 0.60 9.48
CA ILE A 239 7.36 0.71 10.58
C ILE A 239 6.56 -0.57 10.66
N ARG A 240 6.45 -1.17 11.86
CA ARG A 240 5.48 -2.23 12.15
C ARG A 240 4.30 -1.62 12.91
N ILE A 241 3.09 -1.99 12.50
CA ILE A 241 1.87 -1.67 13.23
C ILE A 241 1.43 -2.93 13.97
N ASP A 242 1.47 -2.88 15.29
CA ASP A 242 1.11 -4.00 16.17
C ASP A 242 -0.18 -3.72 16.91
N PHE A 243 -1.14 -4.60 16.78
CA PHE A 243 -2.43 -4.55 17.47
C PHE A 243 -2.50 -5.50 18.67
N GLY A 244 -1.35 -6.00 19.13
CA GLY A 244 -1.26 -6.98 20.22
C GLY A 244 -2.04 -8.26 19.89
N ASP A 245 -2.87 -8.72 20.81
CA ASP A 245 -3.68 -9.94 20.64
C ASP A 245 -4.72 -9.84 19.51
N LYS A 246 -4.98 -8.63 19.02
CA LYS A 246 -5.87 -8.35 17.89
C LYS A 246 -5.15 -8.34 16.54
N THR A 247 -3.85 -8.56 16.51
CA THR A 247 -3.07 -8.66 15.26
C THR A 247 -3.46 -9.92 14.49
N LEU A 248 -3.71 -9.75 13.19
CA LEU A 248 -4.01 -10.88 12.30
C LEU A 248 -2.82 -11.87 12.27
N PRO A 249 -3.03 -13.17 12.51
CA PRO A 249 -1.94 -14.15 12.55
C PRO A 249 -1.49 -14.53 11.14
N TYR A 250 -0.74 -13.67 10.47
CA TYR A 250 -0.32 -13.82 9.07
C TYR A 250 0.42 -15.13 8.79
N GLU A 251 1.24 -15.61 9.73
CA GLU A 251 1.97 -16.87 9.59
C GLU A 251 1.02 -18.07 9.51
N LYS A 252 -0.03 -18.07 10.35
CA LYS A 252 -1.06 -19.10 10.33
C LYS A 252 -1.87 -19.04 9.04
N ILE A 253 -2.25 -17.83 8.60
CA ILE A 253 -3.00 -17.62 7.36
C ILE A 253 -2.19 -18.12 6.15
N ALA A 254 -0.87 -17.96 6.17
CA ALA A 254 0.01 -18.46 5.12
C ALA A 254 -0.05 -19.98 4.93
N THR A 255 -0.56 -20.73 5.92
CA THR A 255 -0.70 -22.20 5.85
C THR A 255 -2.08 -22.65 5.36
N PHE A 256 -3.03 -21.73 5.20
CA PHE A 256 -4.39 -22.09 4.78
C PHE A 256 -4.41 -22.58 3.33
N SER A 257 -5.28 -23.57 3.09
CA SER A 257 -5.45 -24.19 1.78
C SER A 257 -6.62 -23.58 1.00
N ASP A 258 -7.57 -22.93 1.68
CA ASP A 258 -8.74 -22.33 1.05
C ASP A 258 -9.24 -21.08 1.79
N GLU A 259 -10.07 -20.29 1.11
CA GLU A 259 -10.69 -19.07 1.65
C GLU A 259 -11.63 -19.34 2.84
N LYS A 260 -12.17 -20.54 2.97
CA LYS A 260 -13.10 -20.88 4.07
C LYS A 260 -12.39 -20.94 5.41
N GLU A 261 -11.13 -21.37 5.43
CA GLU A 261 -10.32 -21.37 6.65
C GLU A 261 -10.05 -19.94 7.11
N TYR A 262 -9.76 -19.03 6.17
CA TYR A 262 -9.58 -17.61 6.44
C TYR A 262 -10.88 -17.00 7.00
N ASN A 263 -12.01 -17.17 6.32
CA ASN A 263 -13.29 -16.61 6.73
C ASN A 263 -13.71 -17.09 8.12
N LYS A 264 -13.56 -18.40 8.43
CA LYS A 264 -13.83 -18.94 9.78
C LYS A 264 -12.93 -18.31 10.86
N LEU A 265 -11.66 -18.03 10.53
CA LEU A 265 -10.76 -17.37 11.47
C LEU A 265 -11.22 -15.94 11.76
N ILE A 266 -11.62 -15.19 10.73
CA ILE A 266 -12.06 -13.80 10.84
C ILE A 266 -13.40 -13.69 11.59
N GLU A 267 -14.39 -14.52 11.23
CA GLU A 267 -15.72 -14.53 11.90
C GLU A 267 -15.63 -14.79 13.40
N LYS A 268 -14.68 -15.60 13.82
CA LYS A 268 -14.53 -16.02 15.22
C LYS A 268 -13.77 -15.01 16.09
N ASN A 269 -12.98 -14.13 15.48
CA ASN A 269 -12.05 -13.27 16.20
C ASN A 269 -12.19 -11.82 15.73
N ASN A 270 -12.01 -10.88 16.64
CA ASN A 270 -12.09 -9.45 16.37
C ASN A 270 -10.69 -8.91 16.00
N TYR A 271 -10.09 -9.46 14.94
CA TYR A 271 -8.79 -8.97 14.47
C TYR A 271 -8.89 -7.56 13.90
N LEU A 272 -7.85 -6.79 14.14
CA LEU A 272 -7.60 -5.49 13.53
C LEU A 272 -6.52 -5.65 12.44
N GLY A 273 -6.63 -4.88 11.39
CA GLY A 273 -5.68 -5.02 10.28
C GLY A 273 -6.20 -4.49 8.96
N TYR A 274 -7.41 -3.97 8.93
CA TYR A 274 -7.90 -3.19 7.82
C TYR A 274 -7.21 -1.84 7.87
N LEU A 275 -6.02 -1.79 7.27
CA LEU A 275 -5.27 -0.56 7.12
C LEU A 275 -5.82 0.17 5.91
N GLY A 276 -6.44 1.31 6.15
CA GLY A 276 -7.00 2.18 5.12
C GLY A 276 -6.00 3.22 4.64
N ASP A 277 -6.45 4.44 4.50
CA ASP A 277 -5.63 5.53 4.00
C ASP A 277 -4.43 5.81 4.89
N PHE A 278 -3.30 6.06 4.23
CA PHE A 278 -2.06 6.48 4.88
C PHE A 278 -1.62 7.83 4.36
N LEU A 279 -1.20 8.69 5.29
CA LEU A 279 -0.67 10.00 4.97
C LEU A 279 0.52 10.33 5.86
N PHE A 280 1.65 10.65 5.25
CA PHE A 280 2.74 11.32 5.96
C PHE A 280 2.56 12.84 5.87
N TYR A 281 2.59 13.50 7.00
CA TYR A 281 2.66 14.96 7.08
C TYR A 281 3.72 15.36 8.11
N ARG A 282 4.79 16.01 7.68
CA ARG A 282 6.01 16.24 8.49
C ARG A 282 6.52 14.93 9.08
N ASP A 283 6.71 14.85 10.38
CA ASP A 283 7.19 13.67 11.10
C ASP A 283 6.05 12.83 11.71
N GLN A 284 4.84 13.01 11.19
CA GLN A 284 3.67 12.27 11.62
C GLN A 284 3.15 11.36 10.50
N LEU A 285 2.78 10.14 10.90
CA LEU A 285 2.08 9.18 10.06
C LEU A 285 0.63 9.09 10.53
N TYR A 286 -0.30 9.44 9.66
CA TYR A 286 -1.72 9.25 9.85
C TYR A 286 -2.18 8.02 9.10
N PHE A 287 -3.01 7.18 9.71
CA PHE A 287 -3.63 6.07 9.02
C PHE A 287 -4.97 5.70 9.66
N THR A 288 -5.84 5.11 8.85
CA THR A 288 -7.09 4.53 9.32
C THR A 288 -6.93 3.03 9.52
N PHE A 289 -7.66 2.48 10.47
CA PHE A 289 -7.73 1.04 10.66
C PHE A 289 -9.10 0.64 11.23
N SER A 290 -9.47 -0.60 11.03
CA SER A 290 -10.72 -1.14 11.54
C SER A 290 -10.60 -2.62 11.88
N SER A 291 -11.65 -3.18 12.50
CA SER A 291 -11.80 -4.63 12.58
C SER A 291 -12.05 -5.20 11.17
N ILE A 292 -11.61 -6.42 10.95
CA ILE A 292 -11.79 -7.14 9.68
C ILE A 292 -13.21 -7.71 9.55
N SER A 293 -13.95 -7.83 10.68
CA SER A 293 -15.36 -8.27 10.69
C SER A 293 -16.32 -7.15 10.26
N GLU A 294 -17.41 -7.49 9.59
CA GLU A 294 -18.47 -6.55 9.21
C GLU A 294 -19.03 -5.78 10.41
N ASN A 295 -19.36 -4.49 10.25
CA ASN A 295 -19.84 -3.53 11.26
C ASN A 295 -18.82 -3.01 12.27
N SER A 296 -17.59 -2.82 11.84
CA SER A 296 -16.52 -2.35 12.70
C SER A 296 -16.44 -0.84 12.79
N LEU A 297 -16.15 -0.36 14.00
CA LEU A 297 -15.71 1.02 14.22
C LEU A 297 -14.42 1.26 13.44
N GLN A 298 -14.38 2.36 12.70
CA GLN A 298 -13.13 2.84 12.10
C GLN A 298 -12.40 3.71 13.12
N TYR A 299 -11.09 3.60 13.11
CA TYR A 299 -10.20 4.39 13.95
C TYR A 299 -9.24 5.18 13.09
N ILE A 300 -8.79 6.31 13.62
CA ILE A 300 -7.70 7.10 13.03
C ILE A 300 -6.54 7.05 14.01
N ALA A 301 -5.38 6.64 13.56
CA ALA A 301 -4.13 6.74 14.30
C ALA A 301 -3.29 7.90 13.78
N CYS A 302 -2.67 8.64 14.71
CA CYS A 302 -1.65 9.64 14.43
C CYS A 302 -0.40 9.25 15.20
N TYR A 303 0.62 8.77 14.48
CA TYR A 303 1.90 8.38 15.04
C TYR A 303 2.95 9.45 14.80
N ASP A 304 3.47 10.01 15.87
CA ASP A 304 4.58 10.94 15.86
C ASP A 304 5.89 10.14 15.88
N ILE A 305 6.64 10.23 14.79
CA ILE A 305 7.86 9.44 14.58
C ILE A 305 9.00 9.92 15.50
N GLU A 306 9.11 11.22 15.75
CA GLU A 306 10.17 11.79 16.60
C GLU A 306 9.94 11.46 18.06
N LEU A 307 8.70 11.59 18.53
CA LEU A 307 8.33 11.31 19.90
C LEU A 307 8.08 9.82 20.17
N ASN A 308 8.04 9.00 19.13
CA ASN A 308 7.66 7.58 19.20
C ASN A 308 6.34 7.38 19.96
N LYS A 309 5.32 8.16 19.62
CA LYS A 309 4.05 8.19 20.31
C LYS A 309 2.88 8.12 19.34
N VAL A 310 1.90 7.27 19.64
CA VAL A 310 0.65 7.19 18.88
C VAL A 310 -0.51 7.80 19.66
N ASN A 311 -1.38 8.53 18.97
CA ASN A 311 -2.69 8.92 19.43
C ASN A 311 -3.74 8.22 18.54
N ILE A 312 -4.77 7.68 19.19
CA ILE A 312 -5.84 6.95 18.50
C ILE A 312 -7.14 7.73 18.73
N TYR A 313 -7.91 7.87 17.65
CA TYR A 313 -9.19 8.57 17.67
C TYR A 313 -10.28 7.67 17.12
N ASP A 314 -11.47 7.78 17.73
CA ASP A 314 -12.68 7.13 17.21
C ASP A 314 -13.00 7.74 15.85
N GLY A 315 -13.07 6.90 14.83
CA GLY A 315 -13.55 7.29 13.51
C GLY A 315 -15.08 7.46 13.58
N TYR A 316 -15.59 8.45 12.86
CA TYR A 316 -17.03 8.55 12.65
C TYR A 316 -17.46 7.44 11.68
N SER A 317 -18.52 6.70 12.04
CA SER A 317 -19.26 5.95 11.04
C SER A 317 -19.88 6.97 10.09
N LEU A 318 -19.39 7.03 8.88
CA LEU A 318 -20.04 7.75 7.78
C LEU A 318 -21.28 6.94 7.36
N TYR A 319 -22.40 7.19 8.05
CA TYR A 319 -23.75 6.81 7.63
C TYR A 319 -24.65 8.03 7.67
#